data_3546c8280fdebd7465cacc3c5f061e66
#
_entry.id   3546c8280fdebd7465cacc3c5f061e66
#
_cell.length_a   1.000
_cell.length_b   1.000
_cell.length_c   1.000
_cell.angle_alpha   90.00
_cell.angle_beta   90.00
_cell.angle_gamma   90.00
#
_symmetry.space_group_name_H-M   'P 1'
#
loop_
_entity.id
_entity.type
_entity.pdbx_description
1 polymer ?
#
loop_
_entity_poly.entity_id
_entity_poly.type
_entity_poly.pdbx_seq_one_letter_code
_entity_poly.pdbx_strand_id
1 'polypeptide(L)'
;MLVFVPEPAVATRRLTPVLEAGVVAVGTLAAVAVHLQLWRAAWREPWVRGGDADFYLMVARSLGRHGSYLHNPSLGWPFGQHLADLPEGADNLHLLLLRLFAVLGRGPGAAVNLFFLATFATVAFTSHLVLRRLGCSRMASGVGAFIYAFAPYHFIRGEEHLLLSGYEMVPIGFLLALSLFDEPLPLLRERGRRGLQWRSGRTALVALAAICLASTGPYYFVFSMMLILLAGTLQSLGDRSWRPAASMGLIVGLGVLMFAVNVSPSLLMDLRHGTNTAVGQRSPFETQLYGLKISQLFIPRQAHRLDGLATAAQRSQGPIAAYQSEPGQQLGLLGAIALSVMLVAFALHAAGARRRAWLDERAATLVRRATVMAVACMLVGAIGGLSFLVSSAGLRQIRAWNRISVVIAFSTVVGLAVGFDRVTLSISRRLAGRPTRLRLAALGLATGLIVVAFADQGGSDTPPYTAIHAQYNSDAAFFAAVRQRLGAGAAVFNLPYQPFPEVSPRVGTGAYDEALGFIYQPTLNWSFGFMRGREPDYPRALESQAAPEWMTSIAAIGFTGIVLDRHGYSELDRARQEADISALAGPPTTSADGRYAFFDLRAYAETTKARLGPAGTAARAAQALALSTDTPGG
;
A
#
# COMPACT_ATOMS: atom_id res chain seq x y z
N MET A 1 -21.64 19.23 -22.89
CA MET A 1 -20.73 20.24 -23.46
C MET A 1 -19.94 20.83 -22.29
N LEU A 2 -18.74 20.27 -22.00
CA LEU A 2 -17.78 20.84 -21.06
C LEU A 2 -17.18 22.10 -21.73
N VAL A 3 -17.95 23.15 -21.79
CA VAL A 3 -17.48 24.47 -22.26
C VAL A 3 -16.74 25.12 -21.11
N PHE A 4 -15.44 25.26 -21.29
CA PHE A 4 -14.61 26.16 -20.52
C PHE A 4 -15.34 27.51 -20.34
N VAL A 5 -15.44 27.99 -19.11
CA VAL A 5 -15.55 29.42 -18.87
C VAL A 5 -14.22 29.98 -19.35
N PRO A 6 -14.17 30.82 -20.42
CA PRO A 6 -12.94 31.50 -20.77
C PRO A 6 -12.60 32.44 -19.62
N GLU A 7 -11.51 32.18 -18.91
CA GLU A 7 -10.76 33.27 -18.29
C GLU A 7 -10.46 34.28 -19.42
N PRO A 8 -10.54 35.59 -19.18
CA PRO A 8 -10.23 36.57 -20.20
C PRO A 8 -8.86 36.25 -20.77
N ALA A 9 -8.79 36.19 -22.10
CA ALA A 9 -7.68 35.72 -22.87
C ALA A 9 -6.38 36.49 -22.58
N VAL A 10 -5.64 36.02 -21.63
CA VAL A 10 -4.19 36.11 -21.61
C VAL A 10 -3.71 34.70 -21.95
N ALA A 11 -2.97 34.59 -23.04
CA ALA A 11 -2.39 33.34 -23.54
C ALA A 11 -1.41 32.75 -22.53
N THR A 12 -1.92 32.19 -21.46
CA THR A 12 -1.15 31.50 -20.43
C THR A 12 -0.98 30.05 -20.86
N ARG A 13 0.25 29.70 -21.12
CA ARG A 13 0.80 28.44 -21.61
C ARG A 13 0.09 27.22 -21.00
N ARG A 14 -0.18 26.20 -21.82
CA ARG A 14 -0.78 24.90 -21.46
C ARG A 14 -0.06 24.13 -20.33
N LEU A 15 1.11 24.57 -19.90
CA LEU A 15 1.93 24.03 -18.79
C LEU A 15 1.50 24.51 -17.39
N THR A 16 0.64 25.53 -17.29
CA THR A 16 0.27 26.15 -16.00
C THR A 16 -0.31 25.16 -14.98
N PRO A 17 -1.27 24.25 -15.31
CA PRO A 17 -1.83 23.32 -14.31
C PRO A 17 -0.82 22.30 -13.79
N VAL A 18 0.13 21.87 -14.62
CA VAL A 18 1.20 20.92 -14.23
C VAL A 18 2.18 21.61 -13.28
N LEU A 19 2.56 22.87 -13.57
CA LEU A 19 3.42 23.65 -12.68
C LEU A 19 2.73 23.94 -11.34
N GLU A 20 1.43 24.28 -11.37
CA GLU A 20 0.62 24.46 -10.15
C GLU A 20 0.60 23.18 -9.30
N ALA A 21 0.36 22.02 -9.94
CA ALA A 21 0.37 20.72 -9.27
C ALA A 21 1.76 20.41 -8.66
N GLY A 22 2.84 20.76 -9.36
CA GLY A 22 4.20 20.64 -8.84
C GLY A 22 4.44 21.49 -7.60
N VAL A 23 3.98 22.75 -7.60
CA VAL A 23 4.08 23.63 -6.42
C VAL A 23 3.30 23.06 -5.23
N VAL A 24 2.07 22.55 -5.47
CA VAL A 24 1.27 21.91 -4.41
C VAL A 24 1.95 20.65 -3.87
N ALA A 25 2.53 19.82 -4.74
CA ALA A 25 3.28 18.63 -4.33
C ALA A 25 4.48 18.97 -3.44
N VAL A 26 5.28 20.00 -3.84
CA VAL A 26 6.42 20.48 -3.04
C VAL A 26 5.94 21.06 -1.69
N GLY A 27 4.87 21.86 -1.68
CA GLY A 27 4.29 22.39 -0.45
C GLY A 27 3.78 21.28 0.49
N THR A 28 3.18 20.23 -0.08
CA THR A 28 2.75 19.05 0.68
C THR A 28 3.95 18.31 1.28
N LEU A 29 5.02 18.09 0.51
CA LEU A 29 6.26 17.49 1.02
C LEU A 29 6.89 18.30 2.14
N ALA A 30 6.89 19.64 2.04
CA ALA A 30 7.38 20.50 3.10
C ALA A 30 6.56 20.33 4.41
N ALA A 31 5.22 20.25 4.29
CA ALA A 31 4.36 19.98 5.44
C ALA A 31 4.59 18.59 6.03
N VAL A 32 4.78 17.56 5.20
CA VAL A 32 5.14 16.20 5.64
C VAL A 32 6.50 16.20 6.35
N ALA A 33 7.49 16.91 5.81
CA ALA A 33 8.81 17.03 6.43
C ALA A 33 8.73 17.66 7.84
N VAL A 34 7.88 18.68 8.00
CA VAL A 34 7.61 19.28 9.31
C VAL A 34 6.89 18.32 10.24
N HIS A 35 5.85 17.63 9.72
CA HIS A 35 5.05 16.71 10.51
C HIS A 35 5.86 15.52 11.03
N LEU A 36 6.63 14.87 10.15
CA LEU A 36 7.47 13.72 10.47
C LEU A 36 8.82 14.12 11.10
N GLN A 37 9.12 15.41 11.24
CA GLN A 37 10.40 15.92 11.77
C GLN A 37 11.61 15.33 11.02
N LEU A 38 11.59 15.35 9.68
CA LEU A 38 12.58 14.66 8.83
C LEU A 38 14.02 15.13 9.04
N TRP A 39 14.25 16.27 9.68
CA TRP A 39 15.60 16.71 10.09
C TRP A 39 16.22 15.84 11.19
N ARG A 40 15.43 14.97 11.84
CA ARG A 40 15.88 13.98 12.85
C ARG A 40 16.09 12.60 12.24
N ALA A 41 15.59 12.38 11.04
CA ALA A 41 15.59 11.08 10.39
C ALA A 41 16.96 10.69 9.81
N ALA A 42 17.36 9.46 10.03
CA ALA A 42 18.48 8.84 9.31
C ALA A 42 17.95 8.30 7.96
N TRP A 43 18.27 8.98 6.85
CA TRP A 43 17.67 8.74 5.54
C TRP A 43 17.92 7.34 4.93
N ARG A 44 19.00 6.67 5.35
CA ARG A 44 19.35 5.32 4.87
C ARG A 44 18.76 4.20 5.70
N GLU A 45 18.20 4.55 6.84
CA GLU A 45 17.55 3.62 7.77
C GLU A 45 16.05 3.66 7.54
N PRO A 46 15.33 2.52 7.63
CA PRO A 46 13.88 2.53 7.53
C PRO A 46 13.27 3.30 8.72
N TRP A 47 12.19 4.02 8.50
CA TRP A 47 11.50 4.75 9.58
C TRP A 47 10.49 3.90 10.33
N VAL A 48 10.14 2.75 9.77
CA VAL A 48 9.27 1.74 10.38
C VAL A 48 9.94 0.37 10.27
N ARG A 49 9.80 -0.45 11.30
CA ARG A 49 10.34 -1.80 11.38
C ARG A 49 9.28 -2.77 11.87
N GLY A 50 9.46 -4.04 11.50
CA GLY A 50 8.54 -5.14 11.84
C GLY A 50 7.39 -5.29 10.87
N GLY A 51 6.68 -6.42 10.96
CA GLY A 51 5.52 -6.71 10.13
C GLY A 51 5.78 -6.57 8.63
N ASP A 52 4.82 -6.01 7.91
CA ASP A 52 4.92 -5.82 6.45
C ASP A 52 6.00 -4.80 6.04
N ALA A 53 6.48 -3.93 6.95
CA ALA A 53 7.58 -3.02 6.65
C ALA A 53 8.87 -3.78 6.32
N ASP A 54 9.19 -4.85 7.06
CA ASP A 54 10.36 -5.68 6.79
C ASP A 54 10.20 -6.50 5.50
N PHE A 55 8.97 -6.89 5.12
CA PHE A 55 8.68 -7.45 3.80
C PHE A 55 9.04 -6.47 2.68
N TYR A 56 8.62 -5.20 2.77
CA TYR A 56 8.96 -4.20 1.75
C TYR A 56 10.46 -3.87 1.71
N LEU A 57 11.15 -3.91 2.85
CA LEU A 57 12.61 -3.80 2.87
C LEU A 57 13.29 -4.98 2.14
N MET A 58 12.79 -6.20 2.35
CA MET A 58 13.26 -7.40 1.64
C MET A 58 13.03 -7.27 0.13
N VAL A 59 11.84 -6.85 -0.28
CA VAL A 59 11.49 -6.61 -1.70
C VAL A 59 12.36 -5.51 -2.30
N ALA A 60 12.54 -4.38 -1.62
CA ALA A 60 13.39 -3.28 -2.08
C ALA A 60 14.86 -3.73 -2.23
N ARG A 61 15.37 -4.53 -1.28
CA ARG A 61 16.71 -5.12 -1.37
C ARG A 61 16.84 -6.06 -2.57
N SER A 62 15.84 -6.91 -2.82
CA SER A 62 15.80 -7.83 -3.96
C SER A 62 15.78 -7.06 -5.28
N LEU A 63 14.90 -6.07 -5.41
CA LEU A 63 14.79 -5.21 -6.59
C LEU A 63 16.10 -4.45 -6.89
N GLY A 64 16.75 -3.91 -5.86
CA GLY A 64 18.01 -3.18 -6.01
C GLY A 64 19.18 -4.07 -6.40
N ARG A 65 19.21 -5.34 -5.95
CA ARG A 65 20.30 -6.28 -6.19
C ARG A 65 20.10 -7.15 -7.43
N HIS A 66 18.91 -7.73 -7.57
CA HIS A 66 18.62 -8.72 -8.60
C HIS A 66 17.74 -8.17 -9.75
N GLY A 67 17.19 -6.97 -9.57
CA GLY A 67 16.33 -6.33 -10.56
C GLY A 67 14.91 -6.89 -10.64
N SER A 68 14.60 -7.94 -9.87
CA SER A 68 13.30 -8.58 -9.77
C SER A 68 12.95 -8.87 -8.32
N TYR A 69 11.65 -8.89 -8.02
CA TYR A 69 11.13 -9.39 -6.75
C TYR A 69 10.69 -10.86 -6.86
N LEU A 70 10.41 -11.35 -8.08
CA LEU A 70 9.85 -12.69 -8.32
C LEU A 70 10.78 -13.83 -7.95
N HIS A 71 12.10 -13.62 -8.07
CA HIS A 71 13.10 -14.62 -7.74
C HIS A 71 14.26 -13.98 -6.98
N ASN A 72 14.64 -14.58 -5.86
CA ASN A 72 15.77 -14.16 -5.04
C ASN A 72 16.65 -15.37 -4.71
N PRO A 73 17.84 -15.49 -5.31
CA PRO A 73 18.74 -16.63 -5.08
C PRO A 73 19.40 -16.64 -3.70
N SER A 74 19.39 -15.51 -2.98
CA SER A 74 20.00 -15.39 -1.66
C SER A 74 19.07 -15.75 -0.50
N LEU A 75 17.78 -15.99 -0.77
CA LEU A 75 16.78 -16.47 0.17
C LEU A 75 16.28 -17.85 -0.26
N GLY A 76 15.78 -18.67 0.66
CA GLY A 76 15.33 -20.01 0.32
C GLY A 76 16.45 -20.91 -0.21
N TRP A 77 17.69 -20.71 0.26
CA TRP A 77 18.85 -21.47 -0.22
C TRP A 77 18.71 -22.97 0.10
N PRO A 78 19.08 -23.90 -0.83
CA PRO A 78 19.83 -23.68 -2.08
C PRO A 78 18.97 -23.41 -3.33
N PHE A 79 17.64 -23.46 -3.24
CA PHE A 79 16.75 -23.41 -4.41
C PHE A 79 16.40 -21.98 -4.84
N GLY A 80 16.50 -21.02 -3.93
CA GLY A 80 16.06 -19.64 -4.13
C GLY A 80 14.59 -19.45 -3.75
N GLN A 81 14.26 -18.22 -3.36
CA GLN A 81 12.89 -17.80 -3.08
C GLN A 81 12.16 -17.47 -4.39
N HIS A 82 10.92 -17.93 -4.52
CA HIS A 82 10.03 -17.63 -5.64
C HIS A 82 8.75 -16.98 -5.12
N LEU A 83 8.42 -15.77 -5.60
CA LEU A 83 7.26 -15.00 -5.16
C LEU A 83 6.09 -15.01 -6.16
N ALA A 84 6.06 -15.97 -7.10
CA ALA A 84 4.98 -16.04 -8.09
C ALA A 84 3.60 -16.34 -7.47
N ASP A 85 3.54 -16.98 -6.30
CA ASP A 85 2.27 -17.20 -5.57
C ASP A 85 1.75 -15.96 -4.83
N LEU A 86 2.56 -14.91 -4.73
CA LEU A 86 2.15 -13.61 -4.20
C LEU A 86 1.75 -12.70 -5.35
N PRO A 87 0.53 -12.15 -5.39
CA PRO A 87 0.05 -11.34 -6.52
C PRO A 87 0.57 -9.89 -6.49
N GLU A 88 1.82 -9.67 -6.11
CA GLU A 88 2.47 -8.35 -6.08
C GLU A 88 2.59 -7.71 -7.48
N GLY A 89 2.48 -8.50 -8.54
CA GLY A 89 2.51 -8.01 -9.92
C GLY A 89 1.42 -6.99 -10.26
N ALA A 90 0.36 -6.92 -9.46
CA ALA A 90 -0.64 -5.87 -9.60
C ALA A 90 -0.12 -4.46 -9.24
N ASP A 91 1.04 -4.37 -8.59
CA ASP A 91 1.72 -3.13 -8.18
C ASP A 91 2.98 -2.82 -9.01
N ASN A 92 3.07 -3.33 -10.24
CA ASN A 92 4.29 -3.24 -11.07
C ASN A 92 4.81 -1.81 -11.27
N LEU A 93 3.94 -0.79 -11.35
CA LEU A 93 4.37 0.61 -11.46
C LEU A 93 5.01 1.09 -10.16
N HIS A 94 4.45 0.75 -9.02
CA HIS A 94 5.02 1.05 -7.71
C HIS A 94 6.34 0.29 -7.48
N LEU A 95 6.40 -0.98 -7.86
CA LEU A 95 7.63 -1.78 -7.76
C LEU A 95 8.76 -1.24 -8.66
N LEU A 96 8.42 -0.73 -9.84
CA LEU A 96 9.38 -0.05 -10.71
C LEU A 96 9.94 1.22 -10.05
N LEU A 97 9.07 2.02 -9.42
CA LEU A 97 9.47 3.21 -8.69
C LEU A 97 10.33 2.86 -7.46
N LEU A 98 9.94 1.83 -6.72
CA LEU A 98 10.69 1.32 -5.57
C LEU A 98 12.10 0.83 -6.00
N ARG A 99 12.19 0.14 -7.16
CA ARG A 99 13.48 -0.25 -7.74
C ARG A 99 14.36 0.95 -8.08
N LEU A 100 13.77 1.98 -8.70
CA LEU A 100 14.48 3.21 -9.00
C LEU A 100 15.09 3.81 -7.72
N PHE A 101 14.30 3.91 -6.66
CA PHE A 101 14.78 4.42 -5.38
C PHE A 101 15.76 3.48 -4.68
N ALA A 102 15.65 2.17 -4.84
CA ALA A 102 16.63 1.21 -4.30
C ALA A 102 18.02 1.38 -4.94
N VAL A 103 18.05 1.68 -6.24
CA VAL A 103 19.31 1.95 -6.97
C VAL A 103 19.86 3.32 -6.59
N LEU A 104 19.03 4.38 -6.61
CA LEU A 104 19.45 5.75 -6.31
C LEU A 104 19.84 5.93 -4.84
N GLY A 105 19.06 5.38 -3.91
CA GLY A 105 19.26 5.48 -2.46
C GLY A 105 20.35 4.58 -1.92
N ARG A 106 20.88 3.66 -2.74
CA ARG A 106 21.92 2.69 -2.38
C ARG A 106 21.58 1.83 -1.16
N GLY A 107 20.30 1.54 -0.94
CA GLY A 107 19.85 0.68 0.14
C GLY A 107 18.33 0.59 0.26
N PRO A 108 17.79 -0.45 0.93
CA PRO A 108 16.36 -0.67 1.05
C PRO A 108 15.68 0.37 1.94
N GLY A 109 16.30 0.80 3.04
CA GLY A 109 15.71 1.83 3.92
C GLY A 109 15.49 3.15 3.19
N ALA A 110 16.52 3.66 2.48
CA ALA A 110 16.36 4.85 1.65
C ALA A 110 15.31 4.68 0.55
N ALA A 111 15.21 3.48 -0.05
CA ALA A 111 14.22 3.21 -1.08
C ALA A 111 12.80 3.31 -0.56
N VAL A 112 12.52 2.70 0.59
CA VAL A 112 11.20 2.71 1.25
C VAL A 112 10.84 4.13 1.67
N ASN A 113 11.74 4.86 2.34
CA ASN A 113 11.53 6.24 2.77
C ASN A 113 11.25 7.18 1.59
N LEU A 114 12.05 7.10 0.51
CA LEU A 114 11.85 7.92 -0.69
C LEU A 114 10.55 7.57 -1.41
N PHE A 115 10.19 6.29 -1.47
CA PHE A 115 8.91 5.86 -2.03
C PHE A 115 7.75 6.44 -1.23
N PHE A 116 7.77 6.29 0.10
CA PHE A 116 6.74 6.83 0.98
C PHE A 116 6.56 8.34 0.82
N LEU A 117 7.64 9.11 0.77
CA LEU A 117 7.57 10.55 0.50
C LEU A 117 7.04 10.86 -0.91
N ALA A 118 7.46 10.09 -1.92
CA ALA A 118 7.01 10.28 -3.28
C ALA A 118 5.49 10.10 -3.42
N THR A 119 4.88 9.20 -2.63
CA THR A 119 3.42 8.99 -2.65
C THR A 119 2.64 10.24 -2.21
N PHE A 120 3.12 11.01 -1.24
CA PHE A 120 2.50 12.30 -0.88
C PHE A 120 2.52 13.30 -2.04
N ALA A 121 3.66 13.36 -2.73
CA ALA A 121 3.82 14.26 -3.88
C ALA A 121 2.92 13.85 -5.05
N THR A 122 2.88 12.56 -5.39
CA THR A 122 2.09 12.04 -6.52
C THR A 122 0.60 12.12 -6.24
N VAL A 123 0.14 11.84 -5.03
CA VAL A 123 -1.26 11.99 -4.61
C VAL A 123 -1.69 13.46 -4.65
N ALA A 124 -0.88 14.40 -4.14
CA ALA A 124 -1.18 15.82 -4.22
C ALA A 124 -1.22 16.32 -5.68
N PHE A 125 -0.24 15.89 -6.48
CA PHE A 125 -0.12 16.25 -7.88
C PHE A 125 -1.34 15.81 -8.71
N THR A 126 -1.71 14.54 -8.64
CA THR A 126 -2.84 13.99 -9.41
C THR A 126 -4.16 14.56 -8.94
N SER A 127 -4.35 14.72 -7.62
CA SER A 127 -5.55 15.34 -7.05
C SER A 127 -5.73 16.77 -7.52
N HIS A 128 -4.67 17.57 -7.52
CA HIS A 128 -4.72 18.95 -8.04
C HIS A 128 -5.13 18.97 -9.52
N LEU A 129 -4.49 18.16 -10.37
CA LEU A 129 -4.81 18.09 -11.80
C LEU A 129 -6.27 17.68 -12.03
N VAL A 130 -6.77 16.70 -11.28
CA VAL A 130 -8.15 16.24 -11.41
C VAL A 130 -9.13 17.32 -10.97
N LEU A 131 -8.93 17.95 -9.82
CA LEU A 131 -9.79 19.05 -9.35
C LEU A 131 -9.80 20.23 -10.33
N ARG A 132 -8.64 20.60 -10.90
CA ARG A 132 -8.55 21.59 -11.97
C ARG A 132 -9.35 21.16 -13.21
N ARG A 133 -9.29 19.87 -13.56
CA ARG A 133 -10.03 19.31 -14.71
C ARG A 133 -11.54 19.30 -14.47
N LEU A 134 -11.97 19.14 -13.22
CA LEU A 134 -13.37 19.23 -12.80
C LEU A 134 -13.90 20.68 -12.75
N GLY A 135 -13.03 21.67 -12.95
CA GLY A 135 -13.39 23.10 -13.03
C GLY A 135 -13.25 23.87 -11.72
N CYS A 136 -12.61 23.30 -10.71
CA CYS A 136 -12.30 24.02 -9.46
C CYS A 136 -11.19 25.07 -9.70
N SER A 137 -11.23 26.17 -8.93
CA SER A 137 -10.20 27.21 -9.00
C SER A 137 -8.82 26.68 -8.58
N ARG A 138 -7.75 27.43 -8.89
CA ARG A 138 -6.36 27.07 -8.48
C ARG A 138 -6.23 26.86 -6.98
N MET A 139 -6.79 27.81 -6.20
CA MET A 139 -6.71 27.75 -4.74
C MET A 139 -7.53 26.60 -4.16
N ALA A 140 -8.78 26.42 -4.65
CA ALA A 140 -9.62 25.30 -4.24
C ALA A 140 -8.96 23.94 -4.53
N SER A 141 -8.37 23.80 -5.74
CA SER A 141 -7.66 22.59 -6.14
C SER A 141 -6.41 22.34 -5.30
N GLY A 142 -5.66 23.40 -4.95
CA GLY A 142 -4.47 23.29 -4.10
C GLY A 142 -4.81 22.87 -2.67
N VAL A 143 -5.82 23.53 -2.06
CA VAL A 143 -6.32 23.17 -0.72
C VAL A 143 -6.87 21.75 -0.69
N GLY A 144 -7.72 21.39 -1.66
CA GLY A 144 -8.28 20.04 -1.75
C GLY A 144 -7.22 18.96 -1.93
N ALA A 145 -6.24 19.19 -2.79
CA ALA A 145 -5.13 18.27 -3.05
C ALA A 145 -4.25 18.07 -1.79
N PHE A 146 -3.97 19.15 -1.05
CA PHE A 146 -3.26 19.07 0.22
C PHE A 146 -4.05 18.24 1.25
N ILE A 147 -5.35 18.54 1.46
CA ILE A 147 -6.21 17.82 2.38
C ILE A 147 -6.25 16.33 2.03
N TYR A 148 -6.35 16.00 0.75
CA TYR A 148 -6.40 14.61 0.31
C TYR A 148 -5.08 13.86 0.51
N ALA A 149 -3.96 14.47 0.11
CA ALA A 149 -2.65 13.85 0.29
C ALA A 149 -2.25 13.74 1.78
N PHE A 150 -2.73 14.66 2.62
CA PHE A 150 -2.47 14.67 4.07
C PHE A 150 -3.50 13.86 4.87
N ALA A 151 -4.37 13.09 4.21
CA ALA A 151 -5.41 12.30 4.85
C ALA A 151 -4.87 11.32 5.91
N PRO A 152 -5.62 11.04 7.01
CA PRO A 152 -5.22 10.06 8.02
C PRO A 152 -4.85 8.70 7.45
N TYR A 153 -5.52 8.27 6.38
CA TYR A 153 -5.23 7.05 5.65
C TYR A 153 -3.75 6.93 5.26
N HIS A 154 -3.16 8.01 4.72
CA HIS A 154 -1.78 8.02 4.22
C HIS A 154 -0.77 7.71 5.34
N PHE A 155 -0.90 8.39 6.48
CA PHE A 155 -0.01 8.20 7.62
C PHE A 155 -0.18 6.85 8.31
N ILE A 156 -1.43 6.35 8.36
CA ILE A 156 -1.74 5.08 9.02
C ILE A 156 -1.28 3.90 8.16
N ARG A 157 -1.38 3.99 6.83
CA ARG A 157 -0.77 2.97 5.95
C ARG A 157 0.74 3.02 6.02
N GLY A 158 1.32 4.21 5.97
CA GLY A 158 2.74 4.43 6.21
C GLY A 158 3.65 3.50 5.43
N GLU A 159 4.81 3.18 6.00
CA GLU A 159 5.76 2.21 5.45
C GLU A 159 5.37 0.76 5.77
N GLU A 160 4.52 0.53 6.77
CA GLU A 160 4.02 -0.81 7.10
C GLU A 160 3.15 -1.39 5.97
N HIS A 161 2.38 -0.55 5.30
CA HIS A 161 1.60 -0.93 4.13
C HIS A 161 2.01 -0.06 2.93
N LEU A 162 3.31 -0.07 2.60
CA LEU A 162 3.97 0.88 1.72
C LEU A 162 3.26 1.13 0.39
N LEU A 163 2.90 0.06 -0.34
CA LEU A 163 2.27 0.20 -1.65
C LEU A 163 0.83 0.78 -1.55
N LEU A 164 0.16 0.59 -0.41
CA LEU A 164 -1.16 1.19 -0.16
C LEU A 164 -1.10 2.70 0.11
N SER A 165 0.07 3.23 0.45
CA SER A 165 0.27 4.69 0.54
C SER A 165 0.22 5.35 -0.84
N GLY A 166 0.44 4.59 -1.92
CA GLY A 166 0.38 5.04 -3.31
C GLY A 166 -1.04 4.99 -3.88
N TYR A 167 -1.91 5.93 -3.49
CA TYR A 167 -3.28 6.02 -4.00
C TYR A 167 -3.50 7.18 -4.99
N GLU A 168 -2.45 7.62 -5.64
CA GLU A 168 -2.45 8.73 -6.63
C GLU A 168 -3.35 8.45 -7.84
N MET A 169 -3.65 7.18 -8.12
CA MET A 169 -4.53 6.84 -9.24
C MET A 169 -6.02 6.87 -8.89
N VAL A 170 -6.39 6.97 -7.61
CA VAL A 170 -7.80 7.09 -7.18
C VAL A 170 -8.48 8.34 -7.77
N PRO A 171 -7.90 9.56 -7.71
CA PRO A 171 -8.44 10.73 -8.39
C PRO A 171 -8.64 10.53 -9.89
N ILE A 172 -7.71 9.85 -10.55
CA ILE A 172 -7.77 9.55 -11.98
C ILE A 172 -8.92 8.59 -12.31
N GLY A 173 -9.07 7.50 -11.53
CA GLY A 173 -10.20 6.57 -11.66
C GLY A 173 -11.55 7.26 -11.46
N PHE A 174 -11.62 8.15 -10.47
CA PHE A 174 -12.79 8.98 -10.22
C PHE A 174 -13.11 9.91 -11.41
N LEU A 175 -12.11 10.55 -12.00
CA LEU A 175 -12.26 11.37 -13.20
C LEU A 175 -12.75 10.55 -14.41
N LEU A 176 -12.21 9.34 -14.60
CA LEU A 176 -12.67 8.44 -15.67
C LEU A 176 -14.14 8.08 -15.48
N ALA A 177 -14.56 7.75 -14.27
CA ALA A 177 -15.96 7.48 -13.96
C ALA A 177 -16.86 8.68 -14.27
N LEU A 178 -16.49 9.88 -13.79
CA LEU A 178 -17.25 11.10 -14.07
C LEU A 178 -17.31 11.45 -15.57
N SER A 179 -16.28 11.09 -16.33
CA SER A 179 -16.23 11.39 -17.78
C SER A 179 -17.26 10.60 -18.60
N LEU A 180 -17.89 9.57 -18.02
CA LEU A 180 -18.96 8.79 -18.67
C LEU A 180 -20.33 9.47 -18.62
N PHE A 181 -20.50 10.49 -17.78
CA PHE A 181 -21.74 11.24 -17.68
C PHE A 181 -21.90 12.35 -18.73
N ASP A 182 -20.82 12.69 -19.45
CA ASP A 182 -20.82 13.84 -20.37
C ASP A 182 -20.17 13.48 -21.72
N GLU A 183 -20.71 14.03 -22.82
CA GLU A 183 -20.09 13.92 -24.15
C GLU A 183 -18.92 14.92 -24.30
N PRO A 184 -17.87 14.60 -25.07
CA PRO A 184 -17.66 13.34 -25.79
C PRO A 184 -17.23 12.20 -24.86
N LEU A 185 -17.80 11.00 -25.09
CA LEU A 185 -17.47 9.81 -24.28
C LEU A 185 -16.00 9.38 -24.50
N PRO A 186 -15.31 8.85 -23.46
CA PRO A 186 -13.98 8.27 -23.62
C PRO A 186 -13.94 7.17 -24.69
N LEU A 187 -12.86 7.11 -25.46
CA LEU A 187 -12.57 6.06 -26.47
C LEU A 187 -13.57 5.98 -27.65
N LEU A 188 -14.71 6.65 -27.60
CA LEU A 188 -15.71 6.65 -28.66
C LEU A 188 -15.66 7.96 -29.49
N ARG A 189 -16.03 7.84 -30.77
CA ARG A 189 -16.26 9.02 -31.62
C ARG A 189 -17.50 9.78 -31.16
N GLU A 190 -17.57 11.04 -31.53
CA GLU A 190 -18.72 11.92 -31.23
C GLU A 190 -20.05 11.35 -31.75
N ARG A 191 -21.15 11.81 -31.13
CA ARG A 191 -22.51 11.36 -31.49
C ARG A 191 -22.77 11.58 -32.98
N GLY A 192 -23.27 10.55 -33.66
CA GLY A 192 -23.48 10.55 -35.12
C GLY A 192 -22.34 9.92 -35.94
N ARG A 193 -21.16 9.68 -35.35
CA ARG A 193 -20.06 8.92 -35.97
C ARG A 193 -19.89 7.57 -35.31
N ARG A 194 -19.94 6.50 -36.09
CA ARG A 194 -19.71 5.13 -35.57
C ARG A 194 -18.23 4.83 -35.39
N GLY A 195 -17.90 4.02 -34.38
CA GLY A 195 -16.56 3.43 -34.15
C GLY A 195 -15.73 4.09 -33.07
N LEU A 196 -14.51 3.58 -32.91
CA LEU A 196 -13.55 3.98 -31.90
C LEU A 196 -12.76 5.21 -32.33
N GLN A 197 -12.36 6.04 -31.39
CA GLN A 197 -11.51 7.20 -31.64
C GLN A 197 -10.05 6.85 -31.34
N TRP A 198 -9.36 6.20 -32.27
CA TRP A 198 -7.99 5.70 -32.08
C TRP A 198 -6.90 6.78 -32.04
N ARG A 199 -7.09 7.88 -32.76
CA ARG A 199 -6.04 8.89 -33.01
C ARG A 199 -6.33 10.22 -32.32
N SER A 200 -6.52 10.22 -31.01
CA SER A 200 -6.60 11.47 -30.26
C SER A 200 -5.75 11.41 -29.00
N GLY A 201 -5.16 12.53 -28.60
CA GLY A 201 -4.43 12.65 -27.35
C GLY A 201 -5.29 12.27 -26.11
N ARG A 202 -6.61 12.49 -26.21
CA ARG A 202 -7.57 12.09 -25.18
C ARG A 202 -7.66 10.56 -25.05
N THR A 203 -7.74 9.86 -26.17
CA THR A 203 -7.75 8.37 -26.18
C THR A 203 -6.48 7.82 -25.59
N ALA A 204 -5.33 8.36 -25.96
CA ALA A 204 -4.04 7.96 -25.40
C ALA A 204 -3.99 8.18 -23.88
N LEU A 205 -4.48 9.31 -23.38
CA LEU A 205 -4.53 9.60 -21.95
C LEU A 205 -5.47 8.66 -21.18
N VAL A 206 -6.64 8.33 -21.75
CA VAL A 206 -7.59 7.39 -21.14
C VAL A 206 -6.99 5.97 -21.10
N ALA A 207 -6.33 5.55 -22.19
CA ALA A 207 -5.66 4.26 -22.24
C ALA A 207 -4.51 4.19 -21.23
N LEU A 208 -3.67 5.23 -21.19
CA LEU A 208 -2.59 5.33 -20.20
C LEU A 208 -3.13 5.29 -18.77
N ALA A 209 -4.20 6.04 -18.48
CA ALA A 209 -4.82 6.03 -17.16
C ALA A 209 -5.35 4.64 -16.76
N ALA A 210 -5.99 3.90 -17.68
CA ALA A 210 -6.46 2.54 -17.43
C ALA A 210 -5.29 1.56 -17.17
N ILE A 211 -4.19 1.70 -17.92
CA ILE A 211 -2.96 0.90 -17.75
C ILE A 211 -2.32 1.21 -16.38
N CYS A 212 -2.15 2.48 -16.03
CA CYS A 212 -1.58 2.87 -14.75
C CYS A 212 -2.45 2.39 -13.57
N LEU A 213 -3.78 2.56 -13.65
CA LEU A 213 -4.71 2.04 -12.64
C LEU A 213 -4.55 0.54 -12.40
N ALA A 214 -4.38 -0.24 -13.48
CA ALA A 214 -4.19 -1.68 -13.38
C ALA A 214 -2.81 -2.09 -12.83
N SER A 215 -1.89 -1.14 -12.68
CA SER A 215 -0.48 -1.36 -12.29
C SER A 215 -0.10 -0.72 -10.94
N THR A 216 -1.08 -0.14 -10.22
CA THR A 216 -0.89 0.57 -8.94
C THR A 216 -1.76 0.02 -7.82
N GLY A 217 -1.87 -1.30 -7.74
CA GLY A 217 -2.52 -2.02 -6.66
C GLY A 217 -3.92 -2.52 -6.97
N PRO A 218 -4.25 -3.73 -6.53
CA PRO A 218 -5.51 -4.38 -6.83
C PRO A 218 -6.72 -3.66 -6.22
N TYR A 219 -6.58 -3.08 -5.03
CA TYR A 219 -7.67 -2.40 -4.34
C TYR A 219 -8.14 -1.16 -5.10
N TYR A 220 -7.22 -0.26 -5.46
CA TYR A 220 -7.56 0.99 -6.15
C TYR A 220 -8.02 0.74 -7.57
N PHE A 221 -7.48 -0.29 -8.23
CA PHE A 221 -7.98 -0.76 -9.51
C PHE A 221 -9.44 -1.21 -9.41
N VAL A 222 -9.77 -2.14 -8.50
CA VAL A 222 -11.13 -2.67 -8.33
C VAL A 222 -12.11 -1.57 -7.95
N PHE A 223 -11.76 -0.69 -7.01
CA PHE A 223 -12.63 0.42 -6.61
C PHE A 223 -12.87 1.40 -7.76
N SER A 224 -11.84 1.70 -8.56
CA SER A 224 -12.00 2.55 -9.74
C SER A 224 -12.87 1.90 -10.81
N MET A 225 -12.67 0.60 -11.09
CA MET A 225 -13.52 -0.14 -12.03
C MET A 225 -14.97 -0.18 -11.56
N MET A 226 -15.22 -0.36 -10.26
CA MET A 226 -16.57 -0.29 -9.68
C MET A 226 -17.23 1.06 -9.93
N LEU A 227 -16.51 2.18 -9.75
CA LEU A 227 -17.06 3.52 -10.04
C LEU A 227 -17.33 3.72 -11.53
N ILE A 228 -16.45 3.23 -12.40
CA ILE A 228 -16.62 3.30 -13.86
C ILE A 228 -17.83 2.48 -14.29
N LEU A 229 -18.01 1.26 -13.74
CA LEU A 229 -19.17 0.41 -13.98
C LEU A 229 -20.47 1.10 -13.54
N LEU A 230 -20.46 1.68 -12.33
CA LEU A 230 -21.62 2.42 -11.81
C LEU A 230 -21.98 3.60 -12.72
N ALA A 231 -21.01 4.45 -13.05
CA ALA A 231 -21.24 5.64 -13.86
C ALA A 231 -21.77 5.30 -15.26
N GLY A 232 -21.13 4.34 -15.93
CA GLY A 232 -21.54 3.91 -17.28
C GLY A 232 -22.93 3.29 -17.30
N THR A 233 -23.26 2.50 -16.28
CA THR A 233 -24.60 1.91 -16.13
C THR A 233 -25.66 2.97 -15.87
N LEU A 234 -25.45 3.86 -14.89
CA LEU A 234 -26.40 4.93 -14.56
C LEU A 234 -26.65 5.83 -15.76
N GLN A 235 -25.59 6.23 -16.49
CA GLN A 235 -25.73 7.10 -17.65
C GLN A 235 -26.42 6.38 -18.83
N SER A 236 -26.13 5.08 -19.04
CA SER A 236 -26.78 4.32 -20.09
C SER A 236 -28.28 4.17 -19.85
N LEU A 237 -28.67 3.92 -18.60
CA LEU A 237 -30.09 3.83 -18.21
C LEU A 237 -30.79 5.19 -18.29
N GLY A 238 -30.12 6.26 -17.83
CA GLY A 238 -30.65 7.62 -17.88
C GLY A 238 -30.88 8.13 -19.29
N ASP A 239 -29.92 7.94 -20.17
CA ASP A 239 -29.98 8.38 -21.59
C ASP A 239 -30.70 7.39 -22.51
N ARG A 240 -31.07 6.20 -22.01
CA ARG A 240 -31.55 5.07 -22.81
C ARG A 240 -30.65 4.81 -24.02
N SER A 241 -29.33 4.83 -23.78
CA SER A 241 -28.30 4.71 -24.81
C SER A 241 -27.22 3.71 -24.40
N TRP A 242 -26.84 2.81 -25.32
CA TRP A 242 -25.77 1.85 -25.10
C TRP A 242 -24.36 2.47 -25.15
N ARG A 243 -24.22 3.72 -25.63
CA ARG A 243 -22.91 4.36 -25.84
C ARG A 243 -22.08 4.52 -24.55
N PRO A 244 -22.63 5.01 -23.41
CA PRO A 244 -21.89 5.04 -22.16
C PRO A 244 -21.44 3.65 -21.69
N ALA A 245 -22.30 2.64 -21.85
CA ALA A 245 -21.95 1.24 -21.53
C ALA A 245 -20.83 0.70 -22.42
N ALA A 246 -20.81 1.05 -23.70
CA ALA A 246 -19.71 0.68 -24.60
C ALA A 246 -18.38 1.34 -24.22
N SER A 247 -18.41 2.65 -23.91
CA SER A 247 -17.21 3.38 -23.44
C SER A 247 -16.69 2.79 -22.12
N MET A 248 -17.59 2.53 -21.18
CA MET A 248 -17.31 1.83 -19.93
C MET A 248 -16.65 0.47 -20.19
N GLY A 249 -17.26 -0.37 -21.03
CA GLY A 249 -16.75 -1.71 -21.37
C GLY A 249 -15.35 -1.68 -21.97
N LEU A 250 -15.04 -0.67 -22.80
CA LEU A 250 -13.70 -0.50 -23.37
C LEU A 250 -12.66 -0.10 -22.30
N ILE A 251 -13.00 0.78 -21.38
CA ILE A 251 -12.09 1.18 -20.30
C ILE A 251 -11.84 0.01 -19.35
N VAL A 252 -12.92 -0.67 -18.92
CA VAL A 252 -12.84 -1.84 -18.04
C VAL A 252 -12.09 -2.98 -18.71
N GLY A 253 -12.39 -3.28 -19.98
CA GLY A 253 -11.72 -4.35 -20.75
C GLY A 253 -10.22 -4.10 -20.88
N LEU A 254 -9.80 -2.87 -21.18
CA LEU A 254 -8.38 -2.50 -21.23
C LEU A 254 -7.71 -2.63 -19.86
N GLY A 255 -8.37 -2.15 -18.80
CA GLY A 255 -7.86 -2.29 -17.43
C GLY A 255 -7.71 -3.75 -17.00
N VAL A 256 -8.73 -4.58 -17.22
CA VAL A 256 -8.68 -6.02 -16.90
C VAL A 256 -7.60 -6.75 -17.70
N LEU A 257 -7.46 -6.44 -18.99
CA LEU A 257 -6.40 -7.00 -19.81
C LEU A 257 -5.01 -6.66 -19.24
N MET A 258 -4.78 -5.40 -18.90
CA MET A 258 -3.50 -4.98 -18.33
C MET A 258 -3.28 -5.57 -16.94
N PHE A 259 -4.32 -5.67 -16.11
CA PHE A 259 -4.23 -6.35 -14.81
C PHE A 259 -3.84 -7.82 -14.98
N ALA A 260 -4.44 -8.54 -15.93
CA ALA A 260 -4.08 -9.92 -16.24
C ALA A 260 -2.62 -10.04 -16.71
N VAL A 261 -2.12 -9.07 -17.51
CA VAL A 261 -0.70 -9.01 -17.89
C VAL A 261 0.18 -8.82 -16.67
N ASN A 262 -0.17 -7.92 -15.75
CA ASN A 262 0.60 -7.67 -14.54
C ASN A 262 0.70 -8.89 -13.61
N VAL A 263 -0.39 -9.65 -13.44
CA VAL A 263 -0.40 -10.85 -12.59
C VAL A 263 -0.08 -12.14 -13.37
N SER A 264 0.36 -12.03 -14.62
CA SER A 264 0.66 -13.20 -15.45
C SER A 264 1.69 -14.17 -14.87
N PRO A 265 2.73 -13.75 -14.10
CA PRO A 265 3.62 -14.70 -13.43
C PRO A 265 2.88 -15.64 -12.47
N SER A 266 1.93 -15.10 -11.69
CA SER A 266 1.10 -15.87 -10.76
C SER A 266 0.15 -16.81 -11.52
N LEU A 267 -0.52 -16.32 -12.57
CA LEU A 267 -1.39 -17.13 -13.41
C LEU A 267 -0.64 -18.29 -14.10
N LEU A 268 0.56 -18.03 -14.59
CA LEU A 268 1.40 -19.06 -15.21
C LEU A 268 1.89 -20.10 -14.18
N MET A 269 2.18 -19.67 -12.96
CA MET A 269 2.54 -20.57 -11.86
C MET A 269 1.40 -21.51 -11.53
N ASP A 270 0.19 -20.97 -11.36
CA ASP A 270 -1.02 -21.76 -11.10
C ASP A 270 -1.33 -22.74 -12.23
N LEU A 271 -1.17 -22.32 -13.49
CA LEU A 271 -1.41 -23.20 -14.65
C LEU A 271 -0.40 -24.36 -14.74
N ARG A 272 0.85 -24.15 -14.31
CA ARG A 272 1.92 -25.16 -14.42
C ARG A 272 1.99 -26.09 -13.22
N HIS A 273 1.73 -25.56 -12.03
CA HIS A 273 1.98 -26.26 -10.76
C HIS A 273 0.71 -26.42 -9.90
N GLY A 274 -0.46 -26.02 -10.41
CA GLY A 274 -1.70 -25.97 -9.64
C GLY A 274 -1.76 -24.77 -8.71
N THR A 275 -2.96 -24.41 -8.28
CA THR A 275 -3.19 -23.28 -7.35
C THR A 275 -2.63 -23.62 -5.97
N ASN A 276 -1.83 -22.71 -5.43
CA ASN A 276 -1.30 -22.85 -4.08
C ASN A 276 -2.40 -22.57 -3.05
N THR A 277 -2.88 -23.61 -2.37
CA THR A 277 -3.95 -23.49 -1.36
C THR A 277 -3.45 -23.08 0.03
N ALA A 278 -2.13 -23.01 0.25
CA ALA A 278 -1.56 -22.60 1.53
C ALA A 278 -1.37 -21.09 1.65
N VAL A 279 -1.40 -20.34 0.54
CA VAL A 279 -1.13 -18.90 0.48
C VAL A 279 -2.30 -18.18 -0.16
N GLY A 280 -2.61 -16.98 0.36
CA GLY A 280 -3.62 -16.10 -0.26
C GLY A 280 -5.05 -16.64 -0.19
N GLN A 281 -5.32 -17.67 0.61
CA GLN A 281 -6.69 -18.16 0.81
C GLN A 281 -7.50 -17.15 1.59
N ARG A 282 -8.57 -16.66 0.97
CA ARG A 282 -9.44 -15.63 1.54
C ARG A 282 -10.87 -16.14 1.63
N SER A 283 -11.48 -15.94 2.79
CA SER A 283 -12.90 -16.25 3.01
C SER A 283 -13.76 -15.03 2.69
N PRO A 284 -14.95 -15.20 2.09
CA PRO A 284 -15.93 -14.12 1.97
C PRO A 284 -16.25 -13.46 3.32
N PHE A 285 -16.13 -14.20 4.42
CA PHE A 285 -16.36 -13.69 5.77
C PHE A 285 -15.35 -12.62 6.19
N GLU A 286 -14.15 -12.59 5.61
CA GLU A 286 -13.14 -11.55 5.89
C GLU A 286 -13.63 -10.15 5.51
N THR A 287 -14.58 -10.03 4.58
CA THR A 287 -15.21 -8.74 4.25
C THR A 287 -16.01 -8.16 5.43
N GLN A 288 -16.40 -9.00 6.40
CA GLN A 288 -17.06 -8.56 7.63
C GLN A 288 -16.04 -8.10 8.69
N LEU A 289 -14.87 -8.73 8.71
CA LEU A 289 -13.78 -8.34 9.62
C LEU A 289 -13.12 -7.05 9.17
N TYR A 290 -12.83 -6.92 7.85
CA TYR A 290 -12.11 -5.80 7.26
C TYR A 290 -13.02 -4.86 6.45
N GLY A 291 -14.33 -4.89 6.70
CA GLY A 291 -15.29 -3.99 6.10
C GLY A 291 -15.21 -2.56 6.63
N LEU A 292 -15.77 -1.62 5.87
CA LEU A 292 -15.87 -0.22 6.26
C LEU A 292 -16.87 -0.07 7.43
N LYS A 293 -16.47 0.55 8.52
CA LYS A 293 -17.36 1.05 9.57
C LYS A 293 -17.71 2.50 9.27
N ILE A 294 -18.93 2.76 8.85
CA ILE A 294 -19.39 4.10 8.45
C ILE A 294 -19.15 5.14 9.56
N SER A 295 -19.34 4.77 10.83
CA SER A 295 -19.06 5.66 11.97
C SER A 295 -17.62 6.13 12.02
N GLN A 296 -16.66 5.29 11.62
CA GLN A 296 -15.23 5.65 11.64
C GLN A 296 -14.85 6.72 10.60
N LEU A 297 -15.68 6.97 9.58
CA LEU A 297 -15.49 8.11 8.68
C LEU A 297 -15.59 9.46 9.41
N PHE A 298 -16.34 9.51 10.52
CA PHE A 298 -16.66 10.72 11.26
C PHE A 298 -15.88 10.86 12.58
N ILE A 299 -15.26 9.79 13.05
CA ILE A 299 -14.53 9.76 14.32
C ILE A 299 -13.08 10.22 14.07
N PRO A 300 -12.47 11.01 14.99
CA PRO A 300 -11.04 11.34 14.91
C PRO A 300 -10.15 10.11 14.96
N ARG A 301 -8.90 10.23 14.50
CA ARG A 301 -7.91 9.17 14.68
C ARG A 301 -7.51 9.00 16.15
N GLN A 302 -7.11 7.78 16.56
CA GLN A 302 -6.72 7.48 17.95
C GLN A 302 -5.50 8.25 18.42
N ALA A 303 -4.52 8.45 17.54
CA ALA A 303 -3.33 9.24 17.78
C ALA A 303 -3.53 10.72 17.42
N HIS A 304 -4.71 11.30 17.73
CA HIS A 304 -4.97 12.71 17.48
C HIS A 304 -4.13 13.59 18.41
N ARG A 305 -3.65 14.75 17.92
CA ARG A 305 -2.83 15.69 18.70
C ARG A 305 -3.55 16.32 19.89
N LEU A 306 -4.87 16.42 19.83
CA LEU A 306 -5.70 16.92 20.94
C LEU A 306 -6.16 15.72 21.77
N ASP A 307 -5.70 15.62 23.02
CA ASP A 307 -5.97 14.50 23.93
C ASP A 307 -7.46 14.19 24.10
N GLY A 308 -8.32 15.22 24.14
CA GLY A 308 -9.76 15.04 24.22
C GLY A 308 -10.35 14.29 23.02
N LEU A 309 -9.85 14.57 21.79
CA LEU A 309 -10.28 13.88 20.57
C LEU A 309 -9.67 12.49 20.48
N ALA A 310 -8.42 12.31 20.89
CA ALA A 310 -7.78 11.00 20.99
C ALA A 310 -8.54 10.08 21.95
N THR A 311 -8.89 10.59 23.14
CA THR A 311 -9.69 9.86 24.15
C THR A 311 -11.08 9.51 23.62
N ALA A 312 -11.76 10.44 22.94
CA ALA A 312 -13.06 10.18 22.33
C ALA A 312 -12.97 9.08 21.26
N ALA A 313 -11.93 9.12 20.42
CA ALA A 313 -11.67 8.09 19.41
C ALA A 313 -11.43 6.71 20.05
N GLN A 314 -10.60 6.64 21.10
CA GLN A 314 -10.33 5.39 21.83
C GLN A 314 -11.60 4.81 22.46
N ARG A 315 -12.41 5.63 23.13
CA ARG A 315 -13.69 5.21 23.74
C ARG A 315 -14.70 4.69 22.72
N SER A 316 -14.67 5.23 21.49
CA SER A 316 -15.60 4.82 20.42
C SER A 316 -15.33 3.42 19.87
N GLN A 317 -14.17 2.85 20.12
CA GLN A 317 -13.80 1.55 19.57
C GLN A 317 -14.30 0.36 20.40
N GLY A 318 -14.71 0.60 21.65
CA GLY A 318 -15.23 -0.44 22.55
C GLY A 318 -14.19 -1.51 22.93
N PRO A 319 -14.54 -2.41 23.86
CA PRO A 319 -13.59 -3.39 24.40
C PRO A 319 -13.38 -4.62 23.49
N ILE A 320 -14.13 -4.77 22.40
CA ILE A 320 -14.10 -5.98 21.57
C ILE A 320 -13.23 -5.75 20.34
N ALA A 321 -11.96 -6.16 20.43
CA ALA A 321 -10.99 -6.11 19.33
C ALA A 321 -11.48 -6.81 18.04
N ALA A 322 -12.31 -7.86 18.17
CA ALA A 322 -12.87 -8.61 17.05
C ALA A 322 -13.77 -7.76 16.11
N TYR A 323 -14.29 -6.63 16.58
CA TYR A 323 -15.09 -5.70 15.77
C TYR A 323 -14.29 -4.48 15.31
N GLN A 324 -12.99 -4.46 15.54
CA GLN A 324 -12.12 -3.41 15.04
C GLN A 324 -11.71 -3.77 13.62
N SER A 325 -12.30 -3.09 12.63
CA SER A 325 -11.74 -3.05 11.28
C SER A 325 -10.33 -2.44 11.30
N GLU A 326 -9.50 -2.72 10.28
CA GLU A 326 -8.21 -2.05 10.14
C GLU A 326 -8.34 -0.53 10.31
N PRO A 327 -7.38 0.16 10.95
CA PRO A 327 -7.40 1.60 11.10
C PRO A 327 -7.25 2.33 9.76
N GLY A 328 -7.48 3.66 9.74
CA GLY A 328 -7.23 4.49 8.56
C GLY A 328 -8.48 4.90 7.76
N GLN A 329 -9.67 4.60 8.27
CA GLN A 329 -10.93 4.95 7.57
C GLN A 329 -11.35 6.42 7.76
N GLN A 330 -10.74 7.13 8.70
CA GLN A 330 -11.10 8.48 9.12
C GLN A 330 -10.91 9.49 7.99
N LEU A 331 -11.90 10.37 7.80
CA LEU A 331 -11.84 11.44 6.79
C LEU A 331 -11.17 12.73 7.32
N GLY A 332 -10.92 12.79 8.62
CA GLY A 332 -10.61 14.04 9.32
C GLY A 332 -11.82 14.97 9.44
N LEU A 333 -11.68 16.02 10.24
CA LEU A 333 -12.77 16.95 10.55
C LEU A 333 -13.39 17.58 9.29
N LEU A 334 -12.54 18.08 8.40
CA LEU A 334 -13.02 18.75 7.17
C LEU A 334 -13.73 17.77 6.22
N GLY A 335 -13.22 16.55 6.08
CA GLY A 335 -13.83 15.50 5.28
C GLY A 335 -15.17 15.04 5.87
N ALA A 336 -15.24 14.84 7.19
CA ALA A 336 -16.46 14.45 7.89
C ALA A 336 -17.57 15.51 7.75
N ILE A 337 -17.23 16.79 7.93
CA ILE A 337 -18.18 17.91 7.72
C ILE A 337 -18.66 17.93 6.25
N ALA A 338 -17.73 17.83 5.30
CA ALA A 338 -18.07 17.85 3.88
C ALA A 338 -19.00 16.69 3.52
N LEU A 339 -18.69 15.46 3.97
CA LEU A 339 -19.56 14.30 3.72
C LEU A 339 -20.96 14.52 4.30
N SER A 340 -21.05 15.00 5.53
CA SER A 340 -22.34 15.30 6.17
C SER A 340 -23.17 16.30 5.37
N VAL A 341 -22.54 17.41 4.96
CA VAL A 341 -23.21 18.44 4.14
C VAL A 341 -23.65 17.87 2.78
N MET A 342 -22.80 17.08 2.12
CA MET A 342 -23.11 16.45 0.83
C MET A 342 -24.28 15.48 0.97
N LEU A 343 -24.31 14.62 1.99
CA LEU A 343 -25.40 13.66 2.24
C LEU A 343 -26.71 14.39 2.55
N VAL A 344 -26.69 15.40 3.41
CA VAL A 344 -27.89 16.20 3.73
C VAL A 344 -28.41 16.94 2.48
N ALA A 345 -27.51 17.55 1.69
CA ALA A 345 -27.90 18.23 0.46
C ALA A 345 -28.51 17.27 -0.55
N PHE A 346 -27.95 16.07 -0.67
CA PHE A 346 -28.43 14.99 -1.53
C PHE A 346 -29.82 14.50 -1.09
N ALA A 347 -30.00 14.23 0.21
CA ALA A 347 -31.29 13.79 0.78
C ALA A 347 -32.40 14.84 0.57
N LEU A 348 -32.09 16.12 0.82
CA LEU A 348 -33.03 17.23 0.59
C LEU A 348 -33.42 17.37 -0.89
N HIS A 349 -32.46 17.17 -1.81
CA HIS A 349 -32.75 17.16 -3.24
C HIS A 349 -33.66 15.99 -3.63
N ALA A 350 -33.36 14.79 -3.15
CA ALA A 350 -34.17 13.58 -3.39
C ALA A 350 -35.58 13.71 -2.81
N ALA A 351 -35.74 14.39 -1.68
CA ALA A 351 -37.03 14.68 -1.05
C ALA A 351 -37.82 15.82 -1.74
N GLY A 352 -37.32 16.38 -2.84
CA GLY A 352 -38.01 17.45 -3.58
C GLY A 352 -38.03 18.79 -2.85
N ALA A 353 -37.19 18.99 -1.82
CA ALA A 353 -37.17 20.23 -1.06
C ALA A 353 -36.70 21.40 -1.92
N ARG A 354 -37.57 22.37 -2.16
CA ARG A 354 -37.24 23.61 -2.89
C ARG A 354 -36.41 24.51 -1.99
N ARG A 355 -35.10 24.54 -2.20
CA ARG A 355 -34.20 25.52 -1.55
C ARG A 355 -33.66 26.52 -2.56
N ARG A 356 -33.40 27.74 -2.10
CA ARG A 356 -32.67 28.75 -2.90
C ARG A 356 -31.33 28.16 -3.28
N ALA A 357 -31.07 27.98 -4.58
CA ALA A 357 -29.87 27.33 -5.08
C ALA A 357 -28.62 28.11 -4.63
N TRP A 358 -27.85 27.53 -3.71
CA TRP A 358 -26.56 28.10 -3.29
C TRP A 358 -25.46 27.81 -4.32
N LEU A 359 -25.55 26.65 -4.98
CA LEU A 359 -24.68 26.26 -6.10
C LEU A 359 -25.36 26.54 -7.43
N ASP A 360 -24.60 26.89 -8.45
CA ASP A 360 -25.09 26.81 -9.81
C ASP A 360 -25.28 25.34 -10.23
N GLU A 361 -26.05 25.11 -11.32
CA GLU A 361 -26.48 23.76 -11.70
C GLU A 361 -25.29 22.83 -12.02
N ARG A 362 -24.21 23.37 -12.58
CA ARG A 362 -23.00 22.60 -12.90
C ARG A 362 -22.30 22.12 -11.62
N ALA A 363 -22.05 23.02 -10.68
CA ALA A 363 -21.46 22.70 -9.40
C ALA A 363 -22.34 21.75 -8.58
N ALA A 364 -23.64 21.97 -8.58
CA ALA A 364 -24.61 21.09 -7.93
C ALA A 364 -24.59 19.68 -8.53
N THR A 365 -24.55 19.55 -9.86
CA THR A 365 -24.45 18.26 -10.55
C THR A 365 -23.16 17.55 -10.23
N LEU A 366 -22.01 18.23 -10.21
CA LEU A 366 -20.73 17.63 -9.83
C LEU A 366 -20.78 17.09 -8.39
N VAL A 367 -21.28 17.88 -7.44
CA VAL A 367 -21.40 17.46 -6.04
C VAL A 367 -22.38 16.28 -5.92
N ARG A 368 -23.51 16.29 -6.60
CA ARG A 368 -24.46 15.15 -6.62
C ARG A 368 -23.81 13.88 -7.14
N ARG A 369 -23.08 13.94 -8.28
CA ARG A 369 -22.37 12.79 -8.84
C ARG A 369 -21.29 12.28 -7.86
N ALA A 370 -20.52 13.16 -7.23
CA ALA A 370 -19.54 12.80 -6.21
C ALA A 370 -20.22 12.15 -4.98
N THR A 371 -21.40 12.65 -4.55
CA THR A 371 -22.16 12.06 -3.44
C THR A 371 -22.66 10.66 -3.79
N VAL A 372 -23.18 10.44 -5.01
CA VAL A 372 -23.60 9.11 -5.48
C VAL A 372 -22.42 8.12 -5.43
N MET A 373 -21.21 8.54 -5.87
CA MET A 373 -20.02 7.71 -5.79
C MET A 373 -19.65 7.36 -4.33
N ALA A 374 -19.70 8.35 -3.42
CA ALA A 374 -19.44 8.12 -2.00
C ALA A 374 -20.45 7.16 -1.37
N VAL A 375 -21.76 7.35 -1.66
CA VAL A 375 -22.82 6.48 -1.15
C VAL A 375 -22.66 5.05 -1.68
N ALA A 376 -22.35 4.88 -2.97
CA ALA A 376 -22.08 3.56 -3.54
C ALA A 376 -20.88 2.88 -2.85
N CYS A 377 -19.80 3.62 -2.60
CA CYS A 377 -18.64 3.11 -1.86
C CYS A 377 -19.03 2.70 -0.43
N MET A 378 -19.86 3.47 0.26
CA MET A 378 -20.36 3.09 1.59
C MET A 378 -21.21 1.84 1.55
N LEU A 379 -22.13 1.71 0.59
CA LEU A 379 -23.01 0.55 0.46
C LEU A 379 -22.25 -0.75 0.11
N VAL A 380 -21.22 -0.63 -0.72
CA VAL A 380 -20.41 -1.79 -1.09
C VAL A 380 -19.44 -2.14 0.03
N GLY A 381 -18.71 -1.16 0.56
CA GLY A 381 -17.62 -1.38 1.49
C GLY A 381 -18.03 -1.63 2.94
N ALA A 382 -19.23 -1.23 3.36
CA ALA A 382 -19.67 -1.35 4.75
C ALA A 382 -19.71 -2.81 5.21
N ILE A 383 -19.53 -3.03 6.51
CA ILE A 383 -19.79 -4.32 7.17
C ILE A 383 -21.26 -4.69 6.90
N GLY A 384 -21.51 -5.91 6.46
CA GLY A 384 -22.83 -6.34 5.99
C GLY A 384 -23.24 -5.77 4.63
N GLY A 385 -22.33 -5.08 3.93
CA GLY A 385 -22.57 -4.46 2.63
C GLY A 385 -22.47 -5.43 1.45
N LEU A 386 -22.57 -4.86 0.23
CA LEU A 386 -22.57 -5.65 -1.01
C LEU A 386 -21.24 -6.35 -1.29
N SER A 387 -20.15 -5.96 -0.63
CA SER A 387 -18.83 -6.62 -0.71
C SER A 387 -18.89 -8.10 -0.39
N PHE A 388 -19.76 -8.51 0.54
CA PHE A 388 -19.95 -9.93 0.87
C PHE A 388 -20.48 -10.71 -0.34
N LEU A 389 -21.43 -10.16 -1.08
CA LEU A 389 -21.99 -10.78 -2.29
C LEU A 389 -20.93 -10.86 -3.40
N VAL A 390 -20.18 -9.78 -3.59
CA VAL A 390 -19.08 -9.70 -4.57
C VAL A 390 -18.00 -10.75 -4.26
N SER A 391 -17.61 -10.88 -2.99
CA SER A 391 -16.65 -11.88 -2.54
C SER A 391 -17.17 -13.30 -2.69
N SER A 392 -18.46 -13.54 -2.35
CA SER A 392 -19.11 -14.83 -2.52
C SER A 392 -19.24 -15.26 -3.98
N ALA A 393 -19.37 -14.28 -4.89
CA ALA A 393 -19.39 -14.50 -6.35
C ALA A 393 -18.00 -14.77 -6.95
N GLY A 394 -16.90 -14.75 -6.14
CA GLY A 394 -15.56 -15.16 -6.58
C GLY A 394 -14.45 -14.12 -6.38
N LEU A 395 -14.74 -12.83 -6.17
CA LEU A 395 -13.72 -11.79 -5.96
C LEU A 395 -13.23 -11.78 -4.49
N ARG A 396 -12.74 -12.93 -4.01
CA ARG A 396 -12.33 -13.14 -2.60
C ARG A 396 -11.04 -12.42 -2.23
N GLN A 397 -10.15 -12.16 -3.19
CA GLN A 397 -8.84 -11.55 -2.95
C GLN A 397 -8.95 -10.11 -2.41
N ILE A 398 -10.06 -9.42 -2.68
CA ILE A 398 -10.35 -8.11 -2.10
C ILE A 398 -11.09 -8.30 -0.78
N ARG A 399 -10.34 -8.41 0.34
CA ARG A 399 -10.90 -8.63 1.68
C ARG A 399 -11.12 -7.34 2.48
N ALA A 400 -10.19 -6.40 2.39
CA ALA A 400 -10.17 -5.19 3.20
C ALA A 400 -10.91 -4.03 2.51
N TRP A 401 -12.25 -4.11 2.54
CA TRP A 401 -13.13 -3.12 1.92
C TRP A 401 -13.15 -1.76 2.63
N ASN A 402 -12.66 -1.69 3.87
CA ASN A 402 -12.44 -0.43 4.57
C ASN A 402 -11.51 0.53 3.81
N ARG A 403 -10.60 0.01 2.96
CA ARG A 403 -9.68 0.78 2.11
C ARG A 403 -10.40 1.64 1.07
N ILE A 404 -11.69 1.37 0.81
CA ILE A 404 -12.54 2.21 -0.06
C ILE A 404 -12.79 3.61 0.53
N SER A 405 -12.49 3.82 1.82
CA SER A 405 -12.55 5.12 2.49
C SER A 405 -11.73 6.20 1.76
N VAL A 406 -10.64 5.83 1.09
CA VAL A 406 -9.83 6.77 0.30
C VAL A 406 -10.59 7.33 -0.91
N VAL A 407 -11.49 6.55 -1.50
CA VAL A 407 -12.37 6.99 -2.60
C VAL A 407 -13.46 7.93 -2.06
N ILE A 408 -14.02 7.59 -0.90
CA ILE A 408 -14.98 8.46 -0.19
C ILE A 408 -14.30 9.78 0.17
N ALA A 409 -13.07 9.74 0.67
CA ALA A 409 -12.27 10.94 0.98
C ALA A 409 -12.11 11.85 -0.26
N PHE A 410 -11.78 11.29 -1.44
CA PHE A 410 -11.68 12.09 -2.65
C PHE A 410 -13.03 12.71 -3.06
N SER A 411 -14.13 11.96 -2.90
CA SER A 411 -15.49 12.50 -3.12
C SER A 411 -15.77 13.70 -2.23
N THR A 412 -15.37 13.65 -0.95
CA THR A 412 -15.56 14.77 -0.01
C THR A 412 -14.69 15.97 -0.37
N VAL A 413 -13.47 15.72 -0.85
CA VAL A 413 -12.55 16.77 -1.31
C VAL A 413 -13.10 17.51 -2.54
N VAL A 414 -13.78 16.81 -3.45
CA VAL A 414 -14.52 17.48 -4.55
C VAL A 414 -15.58 18.42 -3.99
N GLY A 415 -16.36 17.99 -3.00
CA GLY A 415 -17.35 18.82 -2.33
C GLY A 415 -16.73 20.03 -1.61
N LEU A 416 -15.61 19.84 -0.91
CA LEU A 416 -14.85 20.91 -0.25
C LEU A 416 -14.32 21.94 -1.25
N ALA A 417 -13.74 21.50 -2.37
CA ALA A 417 -13.21 22.40 -3.39
C ALA A 417 -14.32 23.26 -4.04
N VAL A 418 -15.46 22.64 -4.35
CA VAL A 418 -16.64 23.38 -4.85
C VAL A 418 -17.17 24.35 -3.78
N GLY A 419 -17.23 23.94 -2.52
CA GLY A 419 -17.62 24.78 -1.40
C GLY A 419 -16.70 25.98 -1.21
N PHE A 420 -15.37 25.78 -1.29
CA PHE A 420 -14.37 26.84 -1.22
C PHE A 420 -14.59 27.88 -2.32
N ASP A 421 -14.79 27.45 -3.57
CA ASP A 421 -15.03 28.36 -4.70
C ASP A 421 -16.32 29.16 -4.48
N ARG A 422 -17.32 28.56 -3.91
CA ARG A 422 -18.59 29.21 -3.64
C ARG A 422 -18.51 30.25 -2.52
N VAL A 423 -17.80 29.92 -1.45
CA VAL A 423 -17.53 30.87 -0.35
C VAL A 423 -16.73 32.06 -0.88
N THR A 424 -15.67 31.81 -1.64
CA THR A 424 -14.84 32.87 -2.24
C THR A 424 -15.64 33.77 -3.19
N LEU A 425 -16.52 33.18 -4.01
CA LEU A 425 -17.44 33.94 -4.86
C LEU A 425 -18.42 34.79 -4.05
N SER A 426 -18.91 34.29 -2.93
CA SER A 426 -19.80 35.04 -2.02
C SER A 426 -19.07 36.22 -1.36
N ILE A 427 -17.82 36.00 -0.95
CA ILE A 427 -16.93 37.05 -0.42
C ILE A 427 -16.64 38.11 -1.51
N SER A 428 -16.40 37.70 -2.77
CA SER A 428 -16.10 38.61 -3.85
C SER A 428 -17.26 39.57 -4.14
N ARG A 429 -18.50 39.08 -4.06
CA ARG A 429 -19.70 39.92 -4.20
C ARG A 429 -19.81 40.98 -3.09
N ARG A 430 -19.41 40.66 -1.86
CA ARG A 430 -19.42 41.56 -0.70
C ARG A 430 -18.27 42.57 -0.74
N LEU A 431 -17.13 42.19 -1.32
CA LEU A 431 -15.92 42.98 -1.45
C LEU A 431 -15.75 43.58 -2.83
N ALA A 432 -16.85 43.78 -3.59
CA ALA A 432 -16.81 44.34 -4.93
C ALA A 432 -16.00 45.65 -4.95
N GLY A 433 -15.08 45.79 -5.93
CA GLY A 433 -14.16 46.91 -6.03
C GLY A 433 -12.93 46.90 -5.13
N ARG A 434 -12.73 45.84 -4.31
CA ARG A 434 -11.58 45.73 -3.37
C ARG A 434 -10.76 44.44 -3.64
N PRO A 435 -10.04 44.35 -4.79
CA PRO A 435 -9.39 43.10 -5.21
C PRO A 435 -8.32 42.60 -4.22
N THR A 436 -7.58 43.47 -3.56
CA THR A 436 -6.57 43.10 -2.55
C THR A 436 -7.21 42.46 -1.32
N ARG A 437 -8.32 43.01 -0.81
CA ARG A 437 -9.04 42.43 0.34
C ARG A 437 -9.64 41.06 -0.02
N LEU A 438 -10.13 40.90 -1.23
CA LEU A 438 -10.61 39.60 -1.72
C LEU A 438 -9.48 38.55 -1.75
N ARG A 439 -8.31 38.92 -2.30
CA ARG A 439 -7.15 38.01 -2.32
C ARG A 439 -6.71 37.63 -0.91
N LEU A 440 -6.63 38.58 0.00
CA LEU A 440 -6.29 38.30 1.40
C LEU A 440 -7.32 37.42 2.10
N ALA A 441 -8.61 37.63 1.86
CA ALA A 441 -9.67 36.79 2.44
C ALA A 441 -9.63 35.36 1.88
N ALA A 442 -9.41 35.19 0.57
CA ALA A 442 -9.28 33.86 -0.04
C ALA A 442 -8.01 33.13 0.44
N LEU A 443 -6.89 33.84 0.57
CA LEU A 443 -5.65 33.31 1.13
C LEU A 443 -5.82 32.92 2.60
N GLY A 444 -6.47 33.77 3.40
CA GLY A 444 -6.76 33.47 4.81
C GLY A 444 -7.64 32.21 4.97
N LEU A 445 -8.67 32.07 4.12
CA LEU A 445 -9.51 30.85 4.10
C LEU A 445 -8.68 29.61 3.72
N ALA A 446 -7.86 29.70 2.68
CA ALA A 446 -7.02 28.60 2.24
C ALA A 446 -6.02 28.18 3.34
N THR A 447 -5.32 29.16 3.93
CA THR A 447 -4.37 28.91 5.03
C THR A 447 -5.07 28.31 6.22
N GLY A 448 -6.25 28.83 6.61
CA GLY A 448 -7.04 28.27 7.72
C GLY A 448 -7.41 26.81 7.51
N LEU A 449 -7.89 26.44 6.31
CA LEU A 449 -8.21 25.06 5.99
C LEU A 449 -6.97 24.15 6.00
N ILE A 450 -5.84 24.62 5.46
CA ILE A 450 -4.57 23.86 5.47
C ILE A 450 -4.09 23.67 6.92
N VAL A 451 -4.14 24.69 7.76
CA VAL A 451 -3.76 24.60 9.18
C VAL A 451 -4.65 23.62 9.93
N VAL A 452 -5.97 23.68 9.72
CA VAL A 452 -6.91 22.73 10.33
C VAL A 452 -6.60 21.31 9.86
N ALA A 453 -6.40 21.09 8.55
CA ALA A 453 -6.06 19.76 8.02
C ALA A 453 -4.73 19.25 8.59
N PHE A 454 -3.71 20.11 8.66
CA PHE A 454 -2.40 19.74 9.23
C PHE A 454 -2.50 19.36 10.71
N ALA A 455 -3.30 20.08 11.49
CA ALA A 455 -3.47 19.83 12.91
C ALA A 455 -4.29 18.56 13.21
N ASP A 456 -5.33 18.31 12.39
CA ASP A 456 -6.32 17.25 12.59
C ASP A 456 -5.86 15.90 11.97
N GLN A 457 -5.34 15.91 10.73
CA GLN A 457 -5.15 14.69 9.95
C GLN A 457 -3.83 13.97 10.21
N GLY A 458 -2.74 14.72 10.44
CA GLY A 458 -1.40 14.14 10.59
C GLY A 458 -1.20 13.32 11.88
N GLY A 459 -1.96 13.60 12.94
CA GLY A 459 -1.80 12.96 14.25
C GLY A 459 -0.54 13.38 15.02
N SER A 460 -0.23 12.64 16.09
CA SER A 460 0.95 12.83 16.94
C SER A 460 2.09 11.84 16.63
N ASP A 461 1.88 10.88 15.73
CA ASP A 461 2.82 9.80 15.48
C ASP A 461 4.01 10.28 14.64
N THR A 462 5.11 10.55 15.32
CA THR A 462 6.42 10.73 14.68
C THR A 462 7.21 9.44 14.87
N PRO A 463 7.90 8.91 13.85
CA PRO A 463 8.71 7.71 14.00
C PRO A 463 9.72 7.88 15.16
N PRO A 464 9.94 6.85 15.99
CA PRO A 464 10.88 6.92 17.11
C PRO A 464 12.33 6.77 16.60
N TYR A 465 12.81 7.74 15.82
CA TYR A 465 14.08 7.69 15.10
C TYR A 465 15.27 7.25 15.95
N THR A 466 15.38 7.70 17.20
CA THR A 466 16.50 7.33 18.07
C THR A 466 16.51 5.84 18.41
N ALA A 467 15.33 5.27 18.72
CA ALA A 467 15.20 3.84 19.02
C ALA A 467 15.46 2.99 17.77
N ILE A 468 14.89 3.41 16.62
CA ILE A 468 15.10 2.74 15.33
C ILE A 468 16.58 2.77 14.95
N HIS A 469 17.27 3.91 15.11
CA HIS A 469 18.69 4.04 14.84
C HIS A 469 19.55 3.12 15.71
N ALA A 470 19.24 3.04 17.02
CA ALA A 470 19.94 2.16 17.92
C ALA A 470 19.79 0.69 17.52
N GLN A 471 18.56 0.25 17.22
CA GLN A 471 18.27 -1.11 16.78
C GLN A 471 18.92 -1.41 15.42
N TYR A 472 18.82 -0.49 14.46
CA TYR A 472 19.45 -0.63 13.15
C TYR A 472 20.95 -0.85 13.25
N ASN A 473 21.63 -0.08 14.10
CA ASN A 473 23.09 -0.21 14.28
C ASN A 473 23.47 -1.52 14.98
N SER A 474 22.70 -1.97 15.97
CA SER A 474 22.90 -3.28 16.62
C SER A 474 22.80 -4.42 15.60
N ASP A 475 21.72 -4.45 14.84
CA ASP A 475 21.49 -5.47 13.81
C ASP A 475 22.57 -5.43 12.72
N ALA A 476 22.88 -4.23 12.20
CA ALA A 476 23.88 -4.04 11.14
C ALA A 476 25.27 -4.52 11.56
N ALA A 477 25.67 -4.19 12.80
CA ALA A 477 26.94 -4.62 13.35
C ALA A 477 27.02 -6.14 13.51
N PHE A 478 25.95 -6.76 14.05
CA PHE A 478 25.86 -8.21 14.21
C PHE A 478 25.97 -8.94 12.88
N PHE A 479 25.12 -8.60 11.90
CA PHE A 479 25.12 -9.27 10.61
C PHE A 479 26.39 -8.99 9.80
N ALA A 480 27.02 -7.83 9.98
CA ALA A 480 28.33 -7.55 9.40
C ALA A 480 29.42 -8.46 9.98
N ALA A 481 29.43 -8.70 11.29
CA ALA A 481 30.35 -9.63 11.94
C ALA A 481 30.15 -11.07 11.45
N VAL A 482 28.89 -11.53 11.29
CA VAL A 482 28.58 -12.85 10.70
C VAL A 482 29.17 -12.97 9.29
N ARG A 483 28.96 -11.96 8.43
CA ARG A 483 29.51 -11.95 7.08
C ARG A 483 31.03 -11.93 7.06
N GLN A 484 31.66 -11.13 7.94
CA GLN A 484 33.13 -11.07 8.05
C GLN A 484 33.70 -12.42 8.46
N ARG A 485 33.03 -13.11 9.37
CA ARG A 485 33.44 -14.43 9.87
C ARG A 485 33.34 -15.52 8.81
N LEU A 486 32.23 -15.54 8.06
CA LEU A 486 31.94 -16.62 7.11
C LEU A 486 32.45 -16.37 5.69
N GLY A 487 32.59 -15.12 5.27
CA GLY A 487 32.88 -14.74 3.90
C GLY A 487 31.61 -14.58 3.04
N ALA A 488 31.77 -13.96 1.86
CA ALA A 488 30.67 -13.80 0.90
C ALA A 488 30.30 -15.16 0.27
N GLY A 489 29.01 -15.36 -0.02
CA GLY A 489 28.49 -16.59 -0.62
C GLY A 489 28.24 -17.72 0.38
N ALA A 490 28.64 -17.57 1.64
CA ALA A 490 28.39 -18.55 2.69
C ALA A 490 26.88 -18.71 2.94
N ALA A 491 26.46 -19.95 3.31
CA ALA A 491 25.09 -20.25 3.64
C ALA A 491 24.85 -20.26 5.15
N VAL A 492 23.79 -19.57 5.58
CA VAL A 492 23.38 -19.39 6.98
C VAL A 492 21.98 -19.95 7.17
N PHE A 493 21.82 -20.80 8.18
CA PHE A 493 20.52 -21.37 8.55
C PHE A 493 19.84 -20.49 9.58
N ASN A 494 18.59 -20.10 9.32
CA ASN A 494 17.78 -19.27 10.22
C ASN A 494 17.03 -20.13 11.23
N LEU A 495 16.97 -19.69 12.47
CA LEU A 495 16.15 -20.26 13.55
C LEU A 495 15.47 -19.14 14.33
N PRO A 496 14.18 -19.36 14.74
CA PRO A 496 13.35 -20.53 14.44
C PRO A 496 12.99 -20.62 12.94
N TYR A 497 12.59 -21.78 12.48
CA TYR A 497 11.94 -21.88 11.18
C TYR A 497 10.67 -21.01 11.18
N GLN A 498 10.57 -20.14 10.21
CA GLN A 498 9.41 -19.27 10.01
C GLN A 498 8.84 -19.55 8.61
N PRO A 499 7.59 -20.05 8.52
CA PRO A 499 6.94 -20.21 7.23
C PRO A 499 6.78 -18.86 6.52
N PHE A 500 6.83 -18.85 5.18
CA PHE A 500 6.68 -17.65 4.37
C PHE A 500 5.61 -17.84 3.30
N PRO A 501 4.76 -16.84 3.01
CA PRO A 501 4.52 -15.58 3.70
C PRO A 501 3.32 -15.64 4.67
N GLU A 502 2.97 -14.49 5.25
CA GLU A 502 1.72 -14.26 6.00
C GLU A 502 1.47 -15.24 7.14
N VAL A 503 2.41 -15.35 8.06
CA VAL A 503 2.28 -16.22 9.23
C VAL A 503 2.06 -15.38 10.48
N SER A 504 1.29 -15.93 11.43
CA SER A 504 1.16 -15.36 12.76
C SER A 504 2.53 -15.27 13.43
N PRO A 505 2.82 -14.20 14.17
CA PRO A 505 4.05 -14.07 14.93
C PRO A 505 4.29 -15.27 15.85
N ARG A 506 5.53 -15.74 15.91
CA ARG A 506 5.98 -16.70 16.95
C ARG A 506 6.49 -15.90 18.14
N VAL A 507 6.01 -16.22 19.33
CA VAL A 507 6.42 -15.58 20.60
C VAL A 507 6.60 -14.05 20.45
N GLY A 508 7.79 -13.57 20.16
CA GLY A 508 8.12 -12.14 20.02
C GLY A 508 8.68 -11.75 18.66
N THR A 509 8.61 -12.63 17.62
CA THR A 509 9.06 -12.31 16.25
C THR A 509 7.89 -11.94 15.35
N GLY A 510 8.12 -11.02 14.42
CA GLY A 510 7.22 -10.71 13.30
C GLY A 510 7.30 -11.75 12.18
N ALA A 511 6.35 -11.69 11.25
CA ALA A 511 6.25 -12.64 10.12
C ALA A 511 7.48 -12.64 9.19
N TYR A 512 8.25 -11.55 9.15
CA TYR A 512 9.35 -11.33 8.22
C TYR A 512 10.69 -11.01 8.90
N ASP A 513 10.81 -11.17 10.22
CA ASP A 513 12.02 -10.88 10.97
C ASP A 513 13.22 -11.71 10.50
N GLU A 514 13.00 -12.96 10.07
CA GLU A 514 14.05 -13.81 9.51
C GLU A 514 14.63 -13.31 8.17
N ALA A 515 13.94 -12.38 7.48
CA ALA A 515 14.48 -11.71 6.31
C ALA A 515 15.58 -10.69 6.64
N LEU A 516 15.72 -10.28 7.91
CA LEU A 516 16.68 -9.25 8.33
C LEU A 516 18.13 -9.62 7.99
N GLY A 517 18.47 -10.89 8.09
CA GLY A 517 19.78 -11.38 7.65
C GLY A 517 20.08 -10.97 6.21
N PHE A 518 19.17 -11.21 5.29
CA PHE A 518 19.28 -10.81 3.87
C PHE A 518 19.23 -9.29 3.69
N ILE A 519 18.37 -8.60 4.42
CA ILE A 519 18.23 -7.13 4.32
C ILE A 519 19.56 -6.47 4.65
N TYR A 520 20.26 -6.91 5.69
CA TYR A 520 21.57 -6.36 6.10
C TYR A 520 22.74 -6.93 5.29
N GLN A 521 22.74 -8.25 5.04
CA GLN A 521 23.85 -8.95 4.37
C GLN A 521 23.37 -9.78 3.17
N PRO A 522 23.06 -9.12 2.04
CA PRO A 522 22.53 -9.78 0.84
C PRO A 522 23.59 -10.57 0.07
N THR A 523 24.83 -10.61 0.53
CA THR A 523 25.92 -11.41 -0.04
C THR A 523 26.05 -12.79 0.60
N LEU A 524 25.33 -13.05 1.68
CA LEU A 524 25.14 -14.37 2.28
C LEU A 524 23.87 -15.02 1.70
N ASN A 525 23.82 -16.33 1.81
CA ASN A 525 22.66 -17.14 1.43
C ASN A 525 21.90 -17.57 2.68
N TRP A 526 20.58 -17.41 2.71
CA TRP A 526 19.76 -17.59 3.89
C TRP A 526 18.72 -18.69 3.66
N SER A 527 18.46 -19.51 4.67
CA SER A 527 17.46 -20.58 4.59
C SER A 527 16.02 -20.07 4.60
N PHE A 528 15.75 -18.88 5.13
CA PHE A 528 14.42 -18.26 5.15
C PHE A 528 13.88 -17.96 3.77
N GLY A 529 12.57 -18.09 3.57
CA GLY A 529 11.87 -17.56 2.40
C GLY A 529 11.24 -18.60 1.47
N PHE A 530 11.16 -19.87 1.88
CA PHE A 530 10.42 -20.89 1.13
C PHE A 530 8.92 -20.58 1.13
N MET A 531 8.32 -20.67 -0.07
CA MET A 531 6.89 -20.42 -0.24
C MET A 531 6.07 -21.57 0.37
N ARG A 532 5.22 -21.28 1.35
CA ARG A 532 4.29 -22.26 1.92
C ARG A 532 3.47 -22.94 0.82
N GLY A 533 3.25 -24.24 0.96
CA GLY A 533 2.47 -25.01 0.00
C GLY A 533 3.20 -25.27 -1.32
N ARG A 534 4.47 -24.93 -1.44
CA ARG A 534 5.36 -25.30 -2.54
C ARG A 534 6.54 -26.11 -1.99
N GLU A 535 6.87 -27.15 -2.69
CA GLU A 535 8.06 -27.98 -2.44
C GLU A 535 9.31 -27.30 -3.09
N PRO A 536 10.49 -27.49 -2.52
CA PRO A 536 10.79 -28.13 -1.25
C PRO A 536 10.87 -27.13 -0.08
N ASP A 537 10.11 -27.37 1.00
CA ASP A 537 10.23 -26.62 2.26
C ASP A 537 10.95 -27.49 3.31
N TYR A 538 12.16 -27.95 3.00
CA TYR A 538 12.95 -28.83 3.84
C TYR A 538 13.29 -28.26 5.23
N PRO A 539 13.45 -26.93 5.46
CA PRO A 539 13.73 -26.43 6.80
C PRO A 539 12.62 -26.73 7.80
N ARG A 540 11.35 -26.76 7.33
CA ARG A 540 10.19 -27.14 8.14
C ARG A 540 10.31 -28.59 8.64
N ALA A 541 10.70 -29.50 7.76
CA ALA A 541 10.86 -30.92 8.11
C ALA A 541 12.04 -31.15 9.05
N LEU A 542 13.08 -30.34 8.97
CA LEU A 542 14.24 -30.43 9.87
C LEU A 542 13.93 -29.96 11.29
N GLU A 543 13.01 -29.03 11.49
CA GLU A 543 12.66 -28.48 12.82
C GLU A 543 12.18 -29.57 13.79
N SER A 544 11.56 -30.64 13.29
CA SER A 544 11.04 -31.75 14.10
C SER A 544 12.09 -32.78 14.51
N GLN A 545 13.32 -32.71 13.95
CA GLN A 545 14.38 -33.66 14.22
C GLN A 545 15.22 -33.28 15.45
N ALA A 546 15.89 -34.26 16.07
CA ALA A 546 16.87 -33.98 17.11
C ALA A 546 18.06 -33.17 16.61
N ALA A 547 18.67 -32.32 17.44
CA ALA A 547 19.74 -31.41 17.06
C ALA A 547 20.91 -32.10 16.31
N PRO A 548 21.43 -33.27 16.71
CA PRO A 548 22.50 -33.93 15.97
C PRO A 548 22.09 -34.33 14.53
N GLU A 549 20.83 -34.63 14.31
CA GLU A 549 20.32 -35.09 13.00
C GLU A 549 20.15 -33.93 12.05
N TRP A 550 19.41 -32.87 12.44
CA TRP A 550 19.21 -31.74 11.56
C TRP A 550 20.50 -30.94 11.32
N MET A 551 21.39 -30.83 12.33
CA MET A 551 22.69 -30.17 12.17
C MET A 551 23.59 -30.95 11.20
N THR A 552 23.59 -32.29 11.24
CA THR A 552 24.29 -33.15 10.26
C THR A 552 23.72 -32.88 8.85
N SER A 553 22.41 -32.75 8.73
CA SER A 553 21.73 -32.47 7.45
C SER A 553 22.12 -31.11 6.87
N ILE A 554 22.04 -30.03 7.66
CA ILE A 554 22.40 -28.69 7.16
C ILE A 554 23.90 -28.57 6.84
N ALA A 555 24.78 -29.23 7.62
CA ALA A 555 26.20 -29.31 7.31
C ALA A 555 26.45 -30.05 5.98
N ALA A 556 25.75 -31.15 5.72
CA ALA A 556 25.84 -31.88 4.46
C ALA A 556 25.30 -31.06 3.27
N ILE A 557 24.22 -30.31 3.42
CA ILE A 557 23.68 -29.39 2.42
C ILE A 557 24.70 -28.28 2.09
N GLY A 558 25.48 -27.81 3.10
CA GLY A 558 26.54 -26.82 2.89
C GLY A 558 26.36 -25.53 3.69
N PHE A 559 25.50 -25.52 4.70
CA PHE A 559 25.42 -24.42 5.65
C PHE A 559 26.70 -24.36 6.51
N THR A 560 27.19 -23.15 6.74
CA THR A 560 28.41 -22.86 7.47
C THR A 560 28.17 -22.02 8.72
N GLY A 561 26.95 -21.60 8.96
CA GLY A 561 26.54 -20.86 10.15
C GLY A 561 25.06 -21.03 10.45
N ILE A 562 24.69 -20.78 11.70
CA ILE A 562 23.30 -20.66 12.18
C ILE A 562 23.15 -19.28 12.80
N VAL A 563 22.07 -18.60 12.46
CA VAL A 563 21.58 -17.41 13.18
C VAL A 563 20.26 -17.77 13.85
N LEU A 564 20.24 -17.60 15.19
CA LEU A 564 19.06 -17.83 16.01
C LEU A 564 18.53 -16.48 16.50
N ASP A 565 17.26 -16.14 16.15
CA ASP A 565 16.54 -15.02 16.75
C ASP A 565 15.91 -15.47 18.07
N ARG A 566 16.45 -14.99 19.16
CA ARG A 566 16.02 -15.32 20.52
C ARG A 566 14.58 -14.91 20.82
N HIS A 567 14.08 -13.89 20.14
CA HIS A 567 12.71 -13.43 20.30
C HIS A 567 11.67 -14.45 19.78
N GLY A 568 12.08 -15.38 18.94
CA GLY A 568 11.20 -16.43 18.39
C GLY A 568 10.96 -17.62 19.35
N TYR A 569 11.54 -17.59 20.55
CA TYR A 569 11.47 -18.68 21.52
C TYR A 569 10.98 -18.22 22.89
N SER A 570 10.33 -19.12 23.63
CA SER A 570 10.20 -18.97 25.08
C SER A 570 11.59 -19.04 25.73
N GLU A 571 11.75 -18.52 26.94
CA GLU A 571 13.04 -18.55 27.63
C GLU A 571 13.59 -19.99 27.83
N LEU A 572 12.71 -20.94 28.14
CA LEU A 572 13.06 -22.34 28.31
C LEU A 572 13.49 -23.00 27.00
N ASP A 573 12.70 -22.79 25.92
CA ASP A 573 13.01 -23.37 24.61
C ASP A 573 14.28 -22.79 24.03
N ARG A 574 14.50 -21.46 24.20
CA ARG A 574 15.74 -20.79 23.82
C ARG A 574 16.95 -21.41 24.50
N ALA A 575 16.90 -21.55 25.84
CA ALA A 575 18.02 -22.10 26.61
C ALA A 575 18.35 -23.53 26.17
N ARG A 576 17.33 -24.35 25.92
CA ARG A 576 17.49 -25.72 25.40
C ARG A 576 18.12 -25.71 24.00
N GLN A 577 17.56 -24.93 23.08
CA GLN A 577 18.03 -24.86 21.69
C GLN A 577 19.49 -24.38 21.61
N GLU A 578 19.85 -23.34 22.38
CA GLU A 578 21.22 -22.84 22.42
C GLU A 578 22.19 -23.85 23.05
N ALA A 579 21.76 -24.60 24.10
CA ALA A 579 22.57 -25.64 24.72
C ALA A 579 22.83 -26.78 23.73
N ASP A 580 21.80 -27.25 23.02
CA ASP A 580 21.90 -28.35 22.06
C ASP A 580 22.85 -27.99 20.91
N ILE A 581 22.74 -26.77 20.37
CA ILE A 581 23.63 -26.29 19.30
C ILE A 581 25.05 -26.10 19.83
N SER A 582 25.20 -25.48 21.04
CA SER A 582 26.50 -25.20 21.63
C SER A 582 27.29 -26.47 21.93
N ALA A 583 26.62 -27.55 22.32
CA ALA A 583 27.25 -28.85 22.56
C ALA A 583 27.93 -29.44 21.31
N LEU A 584 27.46 -29.05 20.10
CA LEU A 584 27.95 -29.57 18.83
C LEU A 584 28.86 -28.58 18.10
N ALA A 585 28.54 -27.27 18.13
CA ALA A 585 29.22 -26.24 17.35
C ALA A 585 30.04 -25.25 18.21
N GLY A 586 29.97 -25.37 19.53
CA GLY A 586 30.58 -24.39 20.45
C GLY A 586 29.67 -23.20 20.77
N PRO A 587 30.11 -22.31 21.68
CA PRO A 587 29.28 -21.20 22.16
C PRO A 587 29.00 -20.16 21.07
N PRO A 588 27.83 -19.51 21.12
CA PRO A 588 27.47 -18.49 20.14
C PRO A 588 28.19 -17.16 20.36
N THR A 589 28.29 -16.37 19.28
CA THR A 589 28.49 -14.93 19.35
C THR A 589 27.14 -14.23 19.36
N THR A 590 26.91 -13.31 20.31
CA THR A 590 25.62 -12.63 20.46
C THR A 590 25.64 -11.20 19.95
N SER A 591 24.48 -10.69 19.49
CA SER A 591 24.30 -9.25 19.21
C SER A 591 24.41 -8.42 20.49
N ALA A 592 24.71 -7.13 20.35
CA ALA A 592 24.90 -6.22 21.49
C ALA A 592 23.63 -6.08 22.36
N ASP A 593 22.45 -6.13 21.76
CA ASP A 593 21.15 -6.14 22.44
C ASP A 593 20.69 -7.51 22.94
N GLY A 594 21.49 -8.55 22.65
CA GLY A 594 21.21 -9.92 23.06
C GLY A 594 20.12 -10.63 22.23
N ARG A 595 19.57 -10.01 21.17
CA ARG A 595 18.52 -10.60 20.35
C ARG A 595 18.99 -11.80 19.54
N TYR A 596 20.14 -11.69 18.87
CA TYR A 596 20.64 -12.72 17.96
C TYR A 596 21.78 -13.51 18.57
N ALA A 597 21.80 -14.80 18.26
CA ALA A 597 22.92 -15.72 18.55
C ALA A 597 23.42 -16.32 17.23
N PHE A 598 24.72 -16.18 16.95
CA PHE A 598 25.39 -16.75 15.78
C PHE A 598 26.29 -17.91 16.19
N PHE A 599 26.13 -19.07 15.57
CA PHE A 599 26.96 -20.25 15.72
C PHE A 599 27.77 -20.50 14.44
N ASP A 600 29.08 -20.59 14.56
CA ASP A 600 29.99 -20.91 13.45
C ASP A 600 30.05 -22.43 13.24
N LEU A 601 29.49 -22.91 12.15
CA LEU A 601 29.41 -24.34 11.86
C LEU A 601 30.60 -24.90 11.06
N ARG A 602 31.58 -24.10 10.66
CA ARG A 602 32.62 -24.54 9.72
C ARG A 602 33.36 -25.78 10.24
N ALA A 603 33.86 -25.74 11.46
CA ALA A 603 34.56 -26.88 12.06
C ALA A 603 33.68 -28.12 12.20
N TYR A 604 32.42 -27.95 12.64
CA TYR A 604 31.43 -29.02 12.71
C TYR A 604 31.13 -29.60 11.32
N ALA A 605 30.94 -28.74 10.31
CA ALA A 605 30.66 -29.17 8.95
C ALA A 605 31.82 -29.92 8.33
N GLU A 606 33.07 -29.48 8.53
CA GLU A 606 34.27 -30.18 8.08
C GLU A 606 34.37 -31.59 8.70
N THR A 607 34.25 -31.67 10.02
CA THR A 607 34.27 -32.96 10.75
C THR A 607 33.15 -33.91 10.29
N THR A 608 31.94 -33.37 10.13
CA THR A 608 30.78 -34.12 9.65
C THR A 608 30.99 -34.67 8.24
N LYS A 609 31.47 -33.83 7.31
CA LYS A 609 31.75 -34.24 5.92
C LYS A 609 32.89 -35.25 5.85
N ALA A 610 33.94 -35.07 6.65
CA ALA A 610 35.02 -36.06 6.73
C ALA A 610 34.52 -37.43 7.25
N ARG A 611 33.66 -37.44 8.26
CA ARG A 611 33.05 -38.67 8.79
C ARG A 611 32.13 -39.37 7.80
N LEU A 612 31.31 -38.63 7.05
CA LEU A 612 30.38 -39.19 6.07
C LEU A 612 31.06 -39.58 4.75
N GLY A 613 32.18 -38.99 4.43
CA GLY A 613 32.81 -39.09 3.12
C GLY A 613 32.01 -38.39 2.02
N PRO A 614 32.57 -38.26 0.80
CA PRO A 614 31.89 -37.55 -0.29
C PRO A 614 30.52 -38.13 -0.66
N ALA A 615 30.43 -39.46 -0.80
CA ALA A 615 29.18 -40.15 -1.18
C ALA A 615 28.13 -40.04 -0.06
N GLY A 616 28.51 -40.24 1.22
CA GLY A 616 27.60 -40.11 2.35
C GLY A 616 27.11 -38.69 2.56
N THR A 617 27.98 -37.69 2.34
CA THR A 617 27.59 -36.26 2.37
C THR A 617 26.57 -35.95 1.30
N ALA A 618 26.79 -36.38 0.05
CA ALA A 618 25.85 -36.17 -1.03
C ALA A 618 24.49 -36.87 -0.77
N ALA A 619 24.53 -38.11 -0.28
CA ALA A 619 23.33 -38.88 0.07
C ALA A 619 22.53 -38.20 1.19
N ARG A 620 23.20 -37.73 2.27
CA ARG A 620 22.54 -37.03 3.39
C ARG A 620 21.96 -35.68 2.95
N ALA A 621 22.67 -34.94 2.11
CA ALA A 621 22.16 -33.69 1.55
C ALA A 621 20.91 -33.93 0.69
N ALA A 622 20.98 -34.91 -0.22
CA ALA A 622 19.84 -35.27 -1.09
C ALA A 622 18.63 -35.73 -0.25
N GLN A 623 18.86 -36.58 0.77
CA GLN A 623 17.81 -37.02 1.68
C GLN A 623 17.17 -35.83 2.41
N ALA A 624 17.97 -34.90 2.96
CA ALA A 624 17.47 -33.74 3.68
C ALA A 624 16.69 -32.78 2.78
N LEU A 625 17.18 -32.52 1.55
CA LEU A 625 16.51 -31.66 0.58
C LEU A 625 15.24 -32.27 -0.02
N ALA A 626 15.12 -33.60 -0.01
CA ALA A 626 13.92 -34.31 -0.44
C ALA A 626 12.85 -34.44 0.66
N LEU A 627 13.16 -33.99 1.89
CA LEU A 627 12.17 -33.99 2.96
C LEU A 627 11.05 -33.00 2.60
N SER A 628 9.91 -33.57 2.27
CA SER A 628 8.66 -32.85 2.13
C SER A 628 7.76 -33.15 3.31
N THR A 629 6.98 -32.19 3.74
CA THR A 629 5.96 -32.45 4.74
C THR A 629 4.71 -32.94 4.02
N ASP A 630 4.56 -34.27 3.91
CA ASP A 630 3.31 -34.90 3.48
C ASP A 630 2.17 -34.69 4.50
N THR A 631 1.96 -33.47 4.93
CA THR A 631 0.82 -33.14 5.77
C THR A 631 -0.05 -32.13 5.04
N PRO A 632 -1.24 -32.56 4.56
CA PRO A 632 -2.26 -31.60 4.10
C PRO A 632 -2.56 -30.67 5.26
N GLY A 633 -2.63 -29.37 4.99
CA GLY A 633 -2.72 -28.28 5.94
C GLY A 633 -3.61 -28.53 7.14
N GLY A 634 -3.04 -28.29 8.33
CA GLY A 634 -3.74 -27.95 9.54
C GLY A 634 -3.85 -26.45 9.67
#